data_0510f9b55a4f8bbc2eb0bb2be6e20b8e
#
_entry.id   0510f9b55a4f8bbc2eb0bb2be6e20b8e
#
_cell.length_a   1.000
_cell.length_b   1.000
_cell.length_c   1.000
_cell.angle_alpha   90.00
_cell.angle_beta   90.00
_cell.angle_gamma   90.00
#
_symmetry.space_group_name_H-M   'P 1'
#
loop_
_entity.id
_entity.type
_entity.pdbx_description
1 polymer ?
#
loop_
_entity_poly.entity_id
_entity_poly.type
_entity_poly.pdbx_seq_one_letter_code
_entity_poly.pdbx_strand_id
1 'polypeptide(L)'
;SKGDGSIAIPAKILIDTLKNLPEQPVTFSIDNENYNIEINSDNGRYKLAGENATDFPKVPQVSDSYTMVLNSDILGNAISNTIFSTSTDELRPAMTGVFLKLSSSSCTFVSTDGHRLVKYIRSDITGDEVDHEMILPRKSLNLLKSTLPSDKSSEVKLEFNASNAFFSFDNIKMICRLIDERYPDYENVIPLDNSNNVGVDKSEVLSSLKRISIYANKTTNQVRFKISGGEILISAEDLDFSNEANERISCEHDGEDLEIGFNAKFLIEILSNLNSNRVTFKLSEPNKAGLII
;
A
#
# COMPACT_ATOMS: atom_id res chain seq x y z
N SER A 1 -35.36 -26.73 3.28
CA SER A 1 -35.87 -25.46 3.84
C SER A 1 -37.40 -25.47 3.81
N LYS A 2 -38.04 -24.84 4.79
CA LYS A 2 -39.51 -24.73 4.83
C LYS A 2 -40.03 -23.50 4.06
N GLY A 3 -39.15 -22.71 3.47
CA GLY A 3 -39.48 -21.52 2.69
C GLY A 3 -38.21 -20.79 2.25
N ASP A 4 -38.32 -19.89 1.29
CA ASP A 4 -37.28 -19.01 0.84
C ASP A 4 -37.28 -17.73 1.70
N GLY A 5 -36.12 -17.22 2.02
CA GLY A 5 -35.98 -16.00 2.81
C GLY A 5 -34.55 -15.46 2.72
N SER A 6 -34.38 -14.23 3.13
CA SER A 6 -33.08 -13.57 3.22
C SER A 6 -32.94 -12.80 4.54
N ILE A 7 -31.77 -12.85 5.14
CA ILE A 7 -31.47 -12.19 6.39
C ILE A 7 -30.00 -11.71 6.36
N ALA A 8 -29.72 -10.54 6.93
CA ALA A 8 -28.37 -10.09 7.17
C ALA A 8 -27.89 -10.59 8.53
N ILE A 9 -26.66 -11.15 8.58
CA ILE A 9 -26.11 -11.79 9.77
C ILE A 9 -24.79 -11.11 10.13
N PRO A 10 -24.54 -10.78 11.41
CA PRO A 10 -23.23 -10.31 11.86
C PRO A 10 -22.13 -11.36 11.60
N ALA A 11 -21.34 -11.15 10.56
CA ALA A 11 -20.42 -12.16 10.02
C ALA A 11 -19.41 -12.66 11.05
N LYS A 12 -18.86 -11.77 11.90
CA LYS A 12 -17.81 -12.11 12.87
C LYS A 12 -18.30 -13.18 13.85
N ILE A 13 -19.44 -12.96 14.50
CA ILE A 13 -19.99 -13.91 15.47
C ILE A 13 -20.32 -15.25 14.78
N LEU A 14 -20.93 -15.22 13.59
CA LEU A 14 -21.25 -16.43 12.83
C LEU A 14 -19.99 -17.22 12.50
N ILE A 15 -18.96 -16.57 11.94
CA ILE A 15 -17.70 -17.20 11.55
C ILE A 15 -16.99 -17.77 12.77
N ASP A 16 -16.88 -17.00 13.86
CA ASP A 16 -16.21 -17.43 15.08
C ASP A 16 -16.95 -18.62 15.72
N THR A 17 -18.28 -18.63 15.69
CA THR A 17 -19.08 -19.78 16.15
C THR A 17 -18.82 -21.02 15.31
N LEU A 18 -18.97 -20.92 13.98
CA LEU A 18 -18.83 -22.07 13.09
C LEU A 18 -17.40 -22.63 13.06
N LYS A 19 -16.36 -21.79 13.13
CA LYS A 19 -14.96 -22.23 13.18
C LYS A 19 -14.60 -23.04 14.42
N ASN A 20 -15.30 -22.82 15.52
CA ASN A 20 -15.06 -23.52 16.79
C ASN A 20 -15.97 -24.74 17.01
N LEU A 21 -16.91 -24.98 16.11
CA LEU A 21 -17.71 -26.20 16.12
C LEU A 21 -16.90 -27.36 15.50
N PRO A 22 -17.00 -28.58 16.08
CA PRO A 22 -16.50 -29.77 15.43
C PRO A 22 -17.31 -30.04 14.15
N GLU A 23 -16.73 -30.86 13.27
CA GLU A 23 -17.43 -31.27 12.03
C GLU A 23 -18.68 -32.05 12.34
N GLN A 24 -19.85 -31.46 12.12
CA GLN A 24 -21.16 -32.02 12.43
C GLN A 24 -22.25 -31.28 11.64
N PRO A 25 -23.46 -31.90 11.49
CA PRO A 25 -24.61 -31.20 10.95
C PRO A 25 -25.00 -29.99 11.82
N VAL A 26 -25.31 -28.88 11.18
CA VAL A 26 -25.78 -27.67 11.85
C VAL A 26 -27.09 -27.21 11.24
N THR A 27 -28.07 -26.95 12.10
CA THR A 27 -29.39 -26.49 11.66
C THR A 27 -29.59 -25.02 11.99
N PHE A 28 -29.95 -24.25 10.98
CA PHE A 28 -30.30 -22.84 11.14
C PHE A 28 -31.82 -22.68 11.18
N SER A 29 -32.34 -22.05 12.21
CA SER A 29 -33.73 -21.62 12.31
C SER A 29 -33.78 -20.09 12.35
N ILE A 30 -34.54 -19.52 11.42
CA ILE A 30 -34.61 -18.05 11.25
C ILE A 30 -36.05 -17.62 11.48
N ASP A 31 -36.23 -16.65 12.37
CA ASP A 31 -37.51 -15.98 12.60
C ASP A 31 -37.53 -14.69 11.76
N ASN A 32 -38.44 -14.66 10.78
CA ASN A 32 -38.52 -13.53 9.85
C ASN A 32 -39.23 -12.29 10.44
N GLU A 33 -39.87 -12.40 11.62
CA GLU A 33 -40.56 -11.29 12.25
C GLU A 33 -39.59 -10.44 13.11
N ASN A 34 -38.73 -11.13 13.85
CA ASN A 34 -37.82 -10.50 14.79
C ASN A 34 -36.34 -10.67 14.41
N TYR A 35 -36.04 -11.27 13.27
CA TYR A 35 -34.70 -11.52 12.71
C TYR A 35 -33.77 -12.33 13.64
N ASN A 36 -34.32 -13.07 14.60
CA ASN A 36 -33.54 -13.97 15.43
C ASN A 36 -33.06 -15.19 14.64
N ILE A 37 -31.82 -15.53 14.81
CA ILE A 37 -31.20 -16.70 14.19
C ILE A 37 -30.81 -17.67 15.31
N GLU A 38 -31.23 -18.88 15.20
CA GLU A 38 -30.87 -19.96 16.12
C GLU A 38 -30.07 -21.00 15.33
N ILE A 39 -28.92 -21.35 15.83
CA ILE A 39 -28.02 -22.36 15.29
C ILE A 39 -28.03 -23.53 16.27
N ASN A 40 -28.47 -24.69 15.83
CA ASN A 40 -28.47 -25.91 16.63
C ASN A 40 -27.45 -26.89 16.07
N SER A 41 -26.58 -27.39 16.95
CA SER A 41 -25.62 -28.47 16.72
C SER A 41 -25.96 -29.64 17.61
N ASP A 42 -25.25 -30.77 17.51
CA ASP A 42 -25.52 -31.97 18.30
C ASP A 42 -25.59 -31.72 19.82
N ASN A 43 -24.71 -30.85 20.32
CA ASN A 43 -24.54 -30.57 21.76
C ASN A 43 -24.71 -29.11 22.12
N GLY A 44 -25.13 -28.23 21.21
CA GLY A 44 -25.14 -26.79 21.46
C GLY A 44 -26.26 -26.06 20.73
N ARG A 45 -26.70 -24.97 21.36
CA ARG A 45 -27.68 -24.03 20.83
C ARG A 45 -27.13 -22.63 20.93
N TYR A 46 -27.04 -21.94 19.82
CA TYR A 46 -26.50 -20.60 19.71
C TYR A 46 -27.55 -19.67 19.14
N LYS A 47 -27.76 -18.52 19.79
CA LYS A 47 -28.73 -17.54 19.33
C LYS A 47 -28.02 -16.23 19.03
N LEU A 48 -28.30 -15.66 17.87
CA LEU A 48 -27.77 -14.35 17.47
C LEU A 48 -28.89 -13.53 16.82
N ALA A 49 -28.77 -12.20 16.91
CA ALA A 49 -29.65 -11.29 16.23
C ALA A 49 -29.14 -11.04 14.81
N GLY A 50 -30.03 -11.22 13.84
CA GLY A 50 -29.84 -10.75 12.48
C GLY A 50 -30.50 -9.40 12.27
N GLU A 51 -30.47 -8.94 11.03
CA GLU A 51 -31.10 -7.71 10.57
C GLU A 51 -31.87 -7.96 9.28
N ASN A 52 -32.76 -7.03 8.93
CA ASN A 52 -33.50 -7.15 7.68
C ASN A 52 -32.53 -7.12 6.49
N ALA A 53 -32.64 -8.08 5.59
CA ALA A 53 -31.78 -8.16 4.40
C ALA A 53 -31.91 -6.95 3.47
N THR A 54 -33.02 -6.19 3.54
CA THR A 54 -33.20 -4.96 2.76
C THR A 54 -32.29 -3.83 3.22
N ASP A 55 -31.80 -3.88 4.48
CA ASP A 55 -30.90 -2.91 5.06
C ASP A 55 -29.43 -3.19 4.69
N PHE A 56 -29.18 -4.36 4.07
CA PHE A 56 -27.85 -4.68 3.56
C PHE A 56 -27.45 -3.70 2.44
N PRO A 57 -26.22 -3.17 2.47
CA PRO A 57 -25.77 -2.21 1.47
C PRO A 57 -25.95 -2.72 0.04
N LYS A 58 -26.58 -1.90 -0.79
CA LYS A 58 -26.75 -2.24 -2.21
C LYS A 58 -25.42 -2.16 -2.92
N VAL A 59 -25.14 -3.15 -3.74
CA VAL A 59 -23.96 -3.15 -4.63
C VAL A 59 -24.16 -2.06 -5.69
N PRO A 60 -23.27 -1.06 -5.78
CA PRO A 60 -23.33 -0.06 -6.85
C PRO A 60 -23.30 -0.75 -8.22
N GLN A 61 -24.08 -0.24 -9.15
CA GLN A 61 -24.00 -0.69 -10.54
C GLN A 61 -22.87 0.05 -11.26
N VAL A 62 -22.22 -0.66 -12.17
CA VAL A 62 -21.22 -0.07 -13.07
C VAL A 62 -21.97 0.73 -14.13
N SER A 63 -21.88 2.06 -14.09
CA SER A 63 -22.44 2.97 -15.10
C SER A 63 -21.40 4.03 -15.44
N ASP A 64 -21.39 4.47 -16.68
CA ASP A 64 -20.51 5.52 -17.19
C ASP A 64 -19.04 5.29 -16.78
N SER A 65 -18.58 4.06 -16.96
CA SER A 65 -17.27 3.62 -16.48
C SER A 65 -16.26 3.47 -17.62
N TYR A 66 -15.02 3.79 -17.31
CA TYR A 66 -13.88 3.35 -18.10
C TYR A 66 -13.49 1.92 -17.71
N THR A 67 -13.03 1.13 -18.67
CA THR A 67 -12.65 -0.25 -18.44
C THR A 67 -11.23 -0.50 -18.94
N MET A 68 -10.42 -1.17 -18.12
CA MET A 68 -9.10 -1.68 -18.51
C MET A 68 -8.88 -3.08 -17.95
N VAL A 69 -7.95 -3.80 -18.57
CA VAL A 69 -7.53 -5.13 -18.11
C VAL A 69 -6.04 -5.10 -17.78
N LEU A 70 -5.68 -5.61 -16.63
CA LEU A 70 -4.31 -5.68 -16.12
C LEU A 70 -3.98 -7.11 -15.71
N ASN A 71 -2.72 -7.49 -15.82
CA ASN A 71 -2.27 -8.74 -15.20
C ASN A 71 -2.17 -8.58 -13.66
N SER A 72 -2.49 -9.63 -12.94
CA SER A 72 -2.51 -9.64 -11.47
C SER A 72 -1.15 -9.28 -10.85
N ASP A 73 -0.04 -9.75 -11.45
CA ASP A 73 1.32 -9.43 -11.00
C ASP A 73 1.67 -7.95 -11.19
N ILE A 74 1.25 -7.34 -12.30
CA ILE A 74 1.47 -5.92 -12.58
C ILE A 74 0.75 -5.07 -11.52
N LEU A 75 -0.52 -5.36 -11.27
CA LEU A 75 -1.31 -4.66 -10.27
C LEU A 75 -0.77 -4.91 -8.85
N GLY A 76 -0.44 -6.16 -8.52
CA GLY A 76 0.14 -6.53 -7.24
C GLY A 76 1.48 -5.85 -6.97
N ASN A 77 2.35 -5.75 -7.98
CA ASN A 77 3.61 -5.02 -7.91
C ASN A 77 3.40 -3.51 -7.74
N ALA A 78 2.49 -2.91 -8.50
CA ALA A 78 2.17 -1.49 -8.39
C ALA A 78 1.68 -1.14 -6.98
N ILE A 79 0.77 -1.94 -6.42
CA ILE A 79 0.30 -1.79 -5.05
C ILE A 79 1.47 -1.95 -4.06
N SER A 80 2.27 -3.00 -4.19
CA SER A 80 3.37 -3.29 -3.26
C SER A 80 4.41 -2.19 -3.23
N ASN A 81 4.75 -1.64 -4.40
CA ASN A 81 5.77 -0.61 -4.54
C ASN A 81 5.30 0.78 -4.11
N THR A 82 4.00 0.97 -3.84
CA THR A 82 3.47 2.30 -3.52
C THR A 82 2.78 2.38 -2.15
N ILE A 83 2.02 1.37 -1.76
CA ILE A 83 1.12 1.43 -0.61
C ILE A 83 1.82 1.75 0.72
N PHE A 84 3.10 1.40 0.87
CA PHE A 84 3.85 1.58 2.10
C PHE A 84 4.12 3.06 2.45
N SER A 85 4.13 3.95 1.45
CA SER A 85 4.36 5.38 1.65
C SER A 85 3.06 6.21 1.72
N THR A 86 1.89 5.57 1.82
CA THR A 86 0.64 6.28 2.08
C THR A 86 0.58 6.77 3.53
N SER A 87 -0.07 7.92 3.76
CA SER A 87 -0.31 8.48 5.10
C SER A 87 -1.34 7.65 5.89
N THR A 88 -1.22 7.73 7.21
CA THR A 88 -2.27 7.27 8.16
C THR A 88 -3.03 8.43 8.79
N ASP A 89 -2.72 9.66 8.40
CA ASP A 89 -3.34 10.87 8.91
C ASP A 89 -4.67 11.13 8.19
N GLU A 90 -5.77 10.90 8.87
CA GLU A 90 -7.13 11.11 8.35
C GLU A 90 -7.49 12.59 8.11
N LEU A 91 -6.69 13.53 8.61
CA LEU A 91 -6.85 14.96 8.31
C LEU A 91 -6.37 15.32 6.90
N ARG A 92 -5.63 14.41 6.26
CA ARG A 92 -5.17 14.54 4.88
C ARG A 92 -5.64 13.36 4.03
N PRO A 93 -6.97 13.24 3.77
CA PRO A 93 -7.57 12.03 3.20
C PRO A 93 -6.95 11.63 1.86
N ALA A 94 -6.62 12.61 0.99
CA ALA A 94 -5.98 12.33 -0.29
C ALA A 94 -4.71 11.49 -0.18
N MET A 95 -3.89 11.71 0.86
CA MET A 95 -2.64 10.98 1.07
C MET A 95 -2.85 9.59 1.71
N THR A 96 -4.06 9.25 2.18
CA THR A 96 -4.35 7.94 2.77
C THR A 96 -4.58 6.85 1.73
N GLY A 97 -4.50 7.20 0.45
CA GLY A 97 -4.61 6.31 -0.70
C GLY A 97 -3.43 6.40 -1.64
N VAL A 98 -3.46 5.55 -2.65
CA VAL A 98 -2.55 5.60 -3.80
C VAL A 98 -3.26 6.34 -4.93
N PHE A 99 -2.64 7.40 -5.42
CA PHE A 99 -3.08 8.11 -6.61
C PHE A 99 -2.68 7.32 -7.85
N LEU A 100 -3.63 7.11 -8.74
CA LEU A 100 -3.44 6.48 -10.03
C LEU A 100 -3.78 7.49 -11.12
N LYS A 101 -2.85 7.71 -12.03
CA LYS A 101 -3.04 8.47 -13.26
C LYS A 101 -2.81 7.59 -14.45
N LEU A 102 -3.85 7.39 -15.26
CA LEU A 102 -3.80 6.66 -16.51
C LEU A 102 -3.82 7.65 -17.66
N SER A 103 -2.82 7.59 -18.51
CA SER A 103 -2.70 8.39 -19.72
C SER A 103 -2.54 7.52 -20.96
N SER A 104 -2.54 8.12 -22.14
CA SER A 104 -2.30 7.42 -23.41
C SER A 104 -0.91 6.77 -23.52
N SER A 105 0.05 7.16 -22.68
CA SER A 105 1.44 6.68 -22.75
C SER A 105 1.87 5.82 -21.56
N SER A 106 1.16 5.91 -20.42
CA SER A 106 1.58 5.21 -19.20
C SER A 106 0.50 5.20 -18.11
N CYS A 107 0.67 4.32 -17.15
CA CYS A 107 -0.04 4.36 -15.88
C CYS A 107 0.94 4.71 -14.76
N THR A 108 0.66 5.77 -14.03
CA THR A 108 1.49 6.26 -12.92
C THR A 108 0.75 6.04 -11.60
N PHE A 109 1.46 5.45 -10.64
CA PHE A 109 0.99 5.26 -9.26
C PHE A 109 1.84 6.14 -8.35
N VAL A 110 1.20 6.92 -7.49
CA VAL A 110 1.88 7.82 -6.56
C VAL A 110 1.33 7.66 -5.16
N SER A 111 2.22 7.70 -4.19
CA SER A 111 1.86 7.75 -2.78
C SER A 111 2.84 8.62 -1.99
N THR A 112 2.34 9.31 -0.98
CA THR A 112 3.14 10.15 -0.08
C THR A 112 2.47 10.26 1.28
N ASP A 113 3.30 10.42 2.32
CA ASP A 113 2.86 10.75 3.69
C ASP A 113 3.27 12.20 4.07
N GLY A 114 3.84 12.96 3.11
CA GLY A 114 4.37 14.31 3.31
C GLY A 114 5.84 14.34 3.73
N HIS A 115 6.47 13.19 4.00
CA HIS A 115 7.89 13.06 4.34
C HIS A 115 8.67 12.32 3.27
N ARG A 116 8.02 11.44 2.57
CA ARG A 116 8.55 10.67 1.45
C ARG A 116 7.49 10.52 0.37
N LEU A 117 7.94 10.27 -0.85
CA LEU A 117 7.09 10.10 -2.03
C LEU A 117 7.60 8.92 -2.84
N VAL A 118 6.67 8.11 -3.31
CA VAL A 118 6.95 7.08 -4.31
C VAL A 118 6.17 7.41 -5.58
N LYS A 119 6.87 7.43 -6.71
CA LYS A 119 6.30 7.52 -8.06
C LYS A 119 6.69 6.26 -8.82
N TYR A 120 5.72 5.43 -9.15
CA TYR A 120 5.90 4.18 -9.90
C TYR A 120 5.21 4.27 -11.24
N ILE A 121 5.97 4.15 -12.33
CA ILE A 121 5.48 4.35 -13.70
C ILE A 121 5.51 3.01 -14.45
N ARG A 122 4.43 2.73 -15.17
CA ARG A 122 4.29 1.59 -16.08
C ARG A 122 3.94 2.10 -17.48
N SER A 123 4.90 2.02 -18.39
CA SER A 123 4.71 2.40 -19.80
C SER A 123 4.09 1.30 -20.65
N ASP A 124 3.98 0.08 -20.12
CA ASP A 124 3.28 -1.05 -20.73
C ASP A 124 1.77 -1.08 -20.40
N ILE A 125 1.29 -0.13 -19.60
CA ILE A 125 -0.12 0.11 -19.33
C ILE A 125 -0.47 1.46 -19.90
N THR A 126 -1.37 1.49 -20.87
CA THR A 126 -1.80 2.73 -21.52
C THR A 126 -3.32 2.84 -21.50
N GLY A 127 -3.81 4.07 -21.43
CA GLY A 127 -5.21 4.41 -21.52
C GLY A 127 -5.61 4.90 -22.91
N ASP A 128 -6.70 5.61 -22.97
CA ASP A 128 -7.16 6.37 -24.14
C ASP A 128 -6.50 7.76 -24.21
N GLU A 129 -7.01 8.64 -25.08
CA GLU A 129 -6.49 10.00 -25.22
C GLU A 129 -6.85 10.92 -24.04
N VAL A 130 -7.78 10.48 -23.16
CA VAL A 130 -8.23 11.24 -22.00
C VAL A 130 -7.52 10.72 -20.75
N ASP A 131 -6.87 11.63 -20.04
CA ASP A 131 -6.27 11.29 -18.75
C ASP A 131 -7.33 10.94 -17.71
N HIS A 132 -7.16 9.83 -17.03
CA HIS A 132 -8.02 9.41 -15.92
C HIS A 132 -7.22 9.43 -14.62
N GLU A 133 -7.80 10.04 -13.61
CA GLU A 133 -7.18 10.18 -12.29
C GLU A 133 -8.11 9.65 -11.20
N MET A 134 -7.54 8.93 -10.23
CA MET A 134 -8.30 8.43 -9.08
C MET A 134 -7.40 8.20 -7.88
N ILE A 135 -7.98 8.23 -6.68
CA ILE A 135 -7.29 7.88 -5.44
C ILE A 135 -7.92 6.62 -4.86
N LEU A 136 -7.16 5.55 -4.84
CA LEU A 136 -7.56 4.24 -4.33
C LEU A 136 -7.20 4.12 -2.84
N PRO A 137 -8.19 3.91 -1.93
CA PRO A 137 -7.92 3.84 -0.51
C PRO A 137 -6.97 2.71 -0.12
N ARG A 138 -6.03 2.99 0.78
CA ARG A 138 -5.05 2.02 1.30
C ARG A 138 -5.71 0.72 1.78
N LYS A 139 -6.84 0.82 2.51
CA LYS A 139 -7.55 -0.36 3.03
C LYS A 139 -8.04 -1.28 1.91
N SER A 140 -8.60 -0.70 0.86
CA SER A 140 -9.08 -1.44 -0.32
C SER A 140 -7.91 -2.08 -1.08
N LEU A 141 -6.81 -1.37 -1.26
CA LEU A 141 -5.62 -1.89 -1.94
C LEU A 141 -4.96 -3.05 -1.17
N ASN A 142 -4.92 -2.99 0.17
CA ASN A 142 -4.44 -4.11 0.98
C ASN A 142 -5.30 -5.35 0.81
N LEU A 143 -6.63 -5.19 0.83
CA LEU A 143 -7.57 -6.29 0.59
C LEU A 143 -7.39 -6.84 -0.82
N LEU A 144 -7.35 -5.98 -1.83
CA LEU A 144 -7.13 -6.38 -3.22
C LEU A 144 -5.86 -7.19 -3.35
N LYS A 145 -4.72 -6.68 -2.85
CA LYS A 145 -3.43 -7.37 -2.89
C LYS A 145 -3.48 -8.77 -2.27
N SER A 146 -4.21 -8.94 -1.17
CA SER A 146 -4.33 -10.24 -0.48
C SER A 146 -5.25 -11.24 -1.19
N THR A 147 -6.09 -10.76 -2.10
CA THR A 147 -7.06 -11.58 -2.84
C THR A 147 -6.70 -11.81 -4.30
N LEU A 148 -5.71 -11.07 -4.83
CA LEU A 148 -5.25 -11.26 -6.21
C LEU A 148 -4.85 -12.72 -6.46
N PRO A 149 -5.10 -13.25 -7.67
CA PRO A 149 -4.69 -14.59 -8.06
C PRO A 149 -3.19 -14.79 -7.89
N SER A 150 -2.80 -15.98 -7.44
CA SER A 150 -1.38 -16.37 -7.34
C SER A 150 -0.74 -16.59 -8.70
N ASP A 151 -1.54 -16.92 -9.72
CA ASP A 151 -1.08 -16.96 -11.10
C ASP A 151 -0.89 -15.53 -11.62
N LYS A 152 0.36 -15.20 -11.89
CA LYS A 152 0.82 -13.86 -12.31
C LYS A 152 0.24 -13.41 -13.65
N SER A 153 -0.19 -14.34 -14.49
CA SER A 153 -0.79 -14.07 -15.79
C SER A 153 -2.31 -13.86 -15.75
N SER A 154 -2.94 -14.11 -14.61
CA SER A 154 -4.38 -13.92 -14.46
C SER A 154 -4.80 -12.47 -14.72
N GLU A 155 -5.86 -12.31 -15.51
CA GLU A 155 -6.40 -11.02 -15.84
C GLU A 155 -7.26 -10.46 -14.70
N VAL A 156 -7.07 -9.20 -14.41
CA VAL A 156 -7.88 -8.39 -13.50
C VAL A 156 -8.57 -7.29 -14.30
N LYS A 157 -9.87 -7.37 -14.44
CA LYS A 157 -10.66 -6.29 -15.04
C LYS A 157 -10.86 -5.19 -14.01
N LEU A 158 -10.43 -3.99 -14.32
CA LEU A 158 -10.68 -2.77 -13.57
C LEU A 158 -11.68 -1.91 -14.34
N GLU A 159 -12.84 -1.66 -13.73
CA GLU A 159 -13.83 -0.69 -14.20
C GLU A 159 -13.91 0.42 -13.17
N PHE A 160 -13.96 1.68 -13.58
CA PHE A 160 -14.07 2.78 -12.64
C PHE A 160 -14.88 3.94 -13.22
N ASN A 161 -15.49 4.69 -12.33
CA ASN A 161 -16.15 5.95 -12.60
C ASN A 161 -15.69 7.01 -11.57
N ALA A 162 -16.33 8.16 -11.54
CA ALA A 162 -15.94 9.25 -10.63
C ALA A 162 -15.94 8.87 -9.14
N SER A 163 -16.69 7.84 -8.71
CA SER A 163 -16.89 7.53 -7.30
C SER A 163 -16.40 6.16 -6.88
N ASN A 164 -16.31 5.20 -7.79
CA ASN A 164 -16.05 3.80 -7.46
C ASN A 164 -15.08 3.16 -8.45
N ALA A 165 -14.29 2.22 -7.94
CA ALA A 165 -13.52 1.28 -8.73
C ALA A 165 -14.03 -0.15 -8.47
N PHE A 166 -14.13 -0.94 -9.53
CA PHE A 166 -14.63 -2.32 -9.54
C PHE A 166 -13.53 -3.21 -10.07
N PHE A 167 -13.05 -4.12 -9.25
CA PHE A 167 -12.06 -5.13 -9.63
C PHE A 167 -12.76 -6.47 -9.79
N SER A 168 -12.59 -7.12 -10.93
CA SER A 168 -13.20 -8.42 -11.21
C SER A 168 -12.15 -9.40 -11.73
N PHE A 169 -12.01 -10.53 -11.07
CA PHE A 169 -11.11 -11.62 -11.44
C PHE A 169 -11.65 -12.93 -10.86
N ASP A 170 -11.45 -14.03 -11.58
CA ASP A 170 -12.02 -15.33 -11.24
C ASP A 170 -13.52 -15.22 -10.89
N ASN A 171 -13.89 -15.64 -9.70
CA ASN A 171 -15.24 -15.53 -9.14
C ASN A 171 -15.37 -14.40 -8.09
N ILE A 172 -14.38 -13.50 -8.02
CA ILE A 172 -14.32 -12.38 -7.07
C ILE A 172 -14.71 -11.09 -7.80
N LYS A 173 -15.59 -10.33 -7.17
CA LYS A 173 -15.87 -8.94 -7.52
C LYS A 173 -15.67 -8.08 -6.29
N MET A 174 -14.71 -7.17 -6.36
CA MET A 174 -14.42 -6.22 -5.31
C MET A 174 -14.80 -4.82 -5.76
N ILE A 175 -15.50 -4.08 -4.91
CA ILE A 175 -15.91 -2.72 -5.14
C ILE A 175 -15.27 -1.83 -4.08
N CYS A 176 -14.68 -0.74 -4.52
CA CYS A 176 -14.05 0.22 -3.65
C CYS A 176 -14.56 1.62 -3.97
N ARG A 177 -14.99 2.36 -2.94
CA ARG A 177 -15.28 3.78 -3.08
C ARG A 177 -13.97 4.54 -3.16
N LEU A 178 -13.84 5.40 -4.16
CA LEU A 178 -12.67 6.26 -4.35
C LEU A 178 -12.64 7.36 -3.29
N ILE A 179 -11.46 7.88 -3.00
CA ILE A 179 -11.30 9.08 -2.17
C ILE A 179 -11.59 10.27 -3.07
N ASP A 180 -12.67 10.99 -2.75
CA ASP A 180 -13.14 12.16 -3.49
C ASP A 180 -12.42 13.43 -3.00
N GLU A 181 -11.13 13.52 -3.35
CA GLU A 181 -10.25 14.62 -2.97
C GLU A 181 -9.27 14.91 -4.11
N ARG A 182 -8.75 16.13 -4.15
CA ARG A 182 -7.66 16.48 -5.05
C ARG A 182 -6.33 15.97 -4.48
N TYR A 183 -5.60 15.15 -5.24
CA TYR A 183 -4.26 14.74 -4.84
C TYR A 183 -3.30 15.93 -4.85
N PRO A 184 -2.34 16.00 -3.89
CA PRO A 184 -1.33 17.05 -3.89
C PRO A 184 -0.54 17.09 -5.19
N ASP A 185 -0.09 18.29 -5.58
CA ASP A 185 0.81 18.46 -6.73
C ASP A 185 2.20 17.91 -6.39
N TYR A 186 2.34 16.61 -6.58
CA TYR A 186 3.53 15.85 -6.22
C TYR A 186 4.70 16.11 -7.17
N GLU A 187 4.46 16.56 -8.39
CA GLU A 187 5.53 16.77 -9.36
C GLU A 187 6.43 17.93 -8.95
N ASN A 188 5.86 18.96 -8.33
CA ASN A 188 6.58 20.14 -7.85
C ASN A 188 7.54 19.86 -6.67
N VAL A 189 7.40 18.73 -5.97
CA VAL A 189 8.30 18.37 -4.87
C VAL A 189 9.41 17.39 -5.26
N ILE A 190 9.36 16.85 -6.48
CA ILE A 190 10.39 15.96 -7.02
C ILE A 190 11.55 16.82 -7.53
N PRO A 191 12.76 16.72 -6.94
CA PRO A 191 13.90 17.52 -7.39
C PRO A 191 14.35 17.11 -8.79
N LEU A 192 14.67 18.10 -9.62
CA LEU A 192 15.10 17.92 -11.00
C LEU A 192 16.61 18.08 -11.18
N ASP A 193 17.28 18.71 -10.21
CA ASP A 193 18.67 19.21 -10.29
C ASP A 193 19.63 18.55 -9.29
N ASN A 194 19.30 17.36 -8.80
CA ASN A 194 20.19 16.58 -7.94
C ASN A 194 21.37 16.01 -8.75
N SER A 195 22.53 16.64 -8.64
CA SER A 195 23.72 16.37 -9.46
C SER A 195 24.65 15.30 -8.87
N ASN A 196 24.65 15.11 -7.55
CA ASN A 196 25.48 14.09 -6.90
C ASN A 196 24.85 12.71 -7.06
N ASN A 197 25.52 11.81 -7.78
CA ASN A 197 25.07 10.45 -7.98
C ASN A 197 25.89 9.49 -7.12
N VAL A 198 25.20 8.68 -6.31
CA VAL A 198 25.84 7.74 -5.39
C VAL A 198 25.23 6.36 -5.62
N GLY A 199 25.93 5.53 -6.38
CA GLY A 199 25.55 4.15 -6.69
C GLY A 199 26.02 3.17 -5.62
N VAL A 200 25.12 2.33 -5.09
CA VAL A 200 25.43 1.36 -4.03
C VAL A 200 24.76 0.02 -4.28
N ASP A 201 25.31 -1.03 -3.69
CA ASP A 201 24.58 -2.30 -3.52
C ASP A 201 23.46 -2.11 -2.51
N LYS A 202 22.22 -2.44 -2.93
CA LYS A 202 21.03 -2.26 -2.10
C LYS A 202 21.09 -3.10 -0.82
N SER A 203 21.59 -4.34 -0.90
CA SER A 203 21.62 -5.26 0.24
C SER A 203 22.62 -4.80 1.29
N GLU A 204 23.74 -4.23 0.87
CA GLU A 204 24.77 -3.71 1.73
C GLU A 204 24.29 -2.49 2.52
N VAL A 205 23.77 -1.47 1.82
CA VAL A 205 23.24 -0.26 2.47
C VAL A 205 22.04 -0.57 3.37
N LEU A 206 21.13 -1.44 2.94
CA LEU A 206 19.96 -1.83 3.75
C LEU A 206 20.37 -2.57 5.03
N SER A 207 21.35 -3.47 4.93
CA SER A 207 21.86 -4.23 6.09
C SER A 207 22.60 -3.31 7.07
N SER A 208 23.42 -2.39 6.59
CA SER A 208 24.07 -1.37 7.42
C SER A 208 23.06 -0.46 8.11
N LEU A 209 22.08 0.07 7.37
CA LEU A 209 21.00 0.89 7.95
C LEU A 209 20.23 0.17 9.06
N LYS A 210 19.92 -1.12 8.89
CA LYS A 210 19.24 -1.91 9.92
C LYS A 210 20.05 -2.01 11.21
N ARG A 211 21.38 -2.15 11.14
CA ARG A 211 22.26 -2.18 12.31
C ARG A 211 22.42 -0.79 12.94
N ILE A 212 22.77 0.20 12.12
CA ILE A 212 23.01 1.57 12.58
C ILE A 212 21.76 2.20 13.20
N SER A 213 20.57 1.95 12.64
CA SER A 213 19.31 2.50 13.16
C SER A 213 18.96 2.07 14.59
N ILE A 214 19.57 0.98 15.10
CA ILE A 214 19.42 0.54 16.49
C ILE A 214 19.94 1.60 17.45
N TYR A 215 20.98 2.31 17.07
CA TYR A 215 21.70 3.33 17.85
C TYR A 215 21.18 4.76 17.60
N ALA A 216 20.25 4.92 16.67
CA ALA A 216 19.65 6.21 16.39
C ALA A 216 18.67 6.64 17.48
N ASN A 217 18.58 7.95 17.72
CA ASN A 217 17.55 8.51 18.62
C ASN A 217 16.16 8.06 18.22
N LYS A 218 15.36 7.60 19.19
CA LYS A 218 14.08 6.92 18.95
C LYS A 218 12.97 7.85 18.44
N THR A 219 13.13 9.16 18.65
CA THR A 219 12.16 10.17 18.18
C THR A 219 12.43 10.56 16.73
N THR A 220 13.67 10.91 16.41
CA THR A 220 14.05 11.40 15.08
C THR A 220 14.36 10.28 14.10
N ASN A 221 14.83 9.13 14.60
CA ASN A 221 15.36 8.00 13.81
C ASN A 221 16.43 8.45 12.80
N GLN A 222 17.20 9.49 13.14
CA GLN A 222 18.16 10.11 12.25
C GLN A 222 19.39 9.25 12.05
N VAL A 223 19.79 9.10 10.80
CA VAL A 223 21.10 8.59 10.38
C VAL A 223 21.75 9.60 9.48
N ARG A 224 23.07 9.64 9.50
CA ARG A 224 23.89 10.55 8.71
C ARG A 224 24.71 9.77 7.69
N PHE A 225 24.66 10.21 6.46
CA PHE A 225 25.51 9.73 5.37
C PHE A 225 26.58 10.77 5.12
N LYS A 226 27.86 10.43 5.33
CA LYS A 226 28.99 11.21 4.89
C LYS A 226 29.61 10.51 3.70
N ILE A 227 29.47 11.11 2.53
CA ILE A 227 29.88 10.59 1.24
C ILE A 227 31.16 11.30 0.84
N SER A 228 32.22 10.55 0.61
CA SER A 228 33.51 11.11 0.17
C SER A 228 34.29 10.05 -0.62
N GLY A 229 34.77 10.42 -1.79
CA GLY A 229 35.45 9.46 -2.66
C GLY A 229 34.57 8.27 -3.01
N GLY A 230 35.06 7.06 -2.79
CA GLY A 230 34.36 5.81 -3.09
C GLY A 230 33.64 5.17 -1.88
N GLU A 231 33.39 5.93 -0.81
CA GLU A 231 32.83 5.41 0.43
C GLU A 231 31.67 6.25 0.97
N ILE A 232 30.75 5.60 1.66
CA ILE A 232 29.75 6.22 2.52
C ILE A 232 30.03 5.80 3.96
N LEU A 233 30.27 6.76 4.85
CA LEU A 233 30.22 6.54 6.28
C LEU A 233 28.76 6.77 6.75
N ILE A 234 28.10 5.71 7.16
CA ILE A 234 26.76 5.76 7.76
C ILE A 234 26.95 5.81 9.27
N SER A 235 26.36 6.80 9.93
CA SER A 235 26.45 6.95 11.38
C SER A 235 25.10 7.31 11.99
N ALA A 236 24.94 6.95 13.26
CA ALA A 236 23.84 7.37 14.11
C ALA A 236 24.34 7.64 15.52
N GLU A 237 23.68 8.54 16.22
CA GLU A 237 23.94 8.86 17.61
C GLU A 237 22.63 9.11 18.38
N ASP A 238 22.64 8.76 19.65
CA ASP A 238 21.58 9.10 20.60
C ASP A 238 22.25 9.70 21.85
N LEU A 239 22.26 11.02 21.90
CA LEU A 239 22.94 11.77 22.97
C LEU A 239 22.28 11.55 24.35
N ASP A 240 20.98 11.23 24.38
CA ASP A 240 20.24 11.01 25.61
C ASP A 240 20.71 9.73 26.32
N PHE A 241 21.15 8.74 25.55
CA PHE A 241 21.60 7.43 26.05
C PHE A 241 23.08 7.17 25.79
N SER A 242 23.83 8.15 25.25
CA SER A 242 25.25 8.00 24.87
C SER A 242 25.52 6.80 23.97
N ASN A 243 24.57 6.50 23.09
CA ASN A 243 24.73 5.46 22.07
C ASN A 243 25.28 6.06 20.78
N GLU A 244 26.21 5.37 20.14
CA GLU A 244 26.70 5.72 18.81
C GLU A 244 27.07 4.46 18.01
N ALA A 245 26.92 4.56 16.70
CA ALA A 245 27.40 3.54 15.78
C ALA A 245 27.78 4.17 14.44
N ASN A 246 28.76 3.57 13.79
CA ASN A 246 29.14 3.94 12.43
C ASN A 246 29.63 2.72 11.63
N GLU A 247 29.35 2.73 10.33
CA GLU A 247 29.81 1.72 9.38
C GLU A 247 30.20 2.38 8.07
N ARG A 248 31.16 1.79 7.36
CA ARG A 248 31.56 2.21 6.02
C ARG A 248 31.08 1.19 5.01
N ILE A 249 30.55 1.69 3.90
CA ILE A 249 30.19 0.88 2.74
C ILE A 249 30.82 1.50 1.50
N SER A 250 31.12 0.68 0.52
CA SER A 250 31.67 1.15 -0.76
C SER A 250 30.55 1.74 -1.63
N CYS A 251 30.86 2.77 -2.39
CA CYS A 251 29.95 3.36 -3.36
C CYS A 251 30.67 3.79 -4.64
N GLU A 252 29.90 3.94 -5.71
CA GLU A 252 30.31 4.65 -6.90
C GLU A 252 29.79 6.08 -6.75
N HIS A 253 30.69 7.04 -6.55
CA HIS A 253 30.32 8.43 -6.31
C HIS A 253 30.78 9.31 -7.47
N ASP A 254 29.81 10.01 -8.07
CA ASP A 254 30.01 11.04 -9.07
C ASP A 254 29.35 12.32 -8.56
N GLY A 255 30.18 13.24 -8.07
CA GLY A 255 29.78 14.49 -7.45
C GLY A 255 30.74 14.99 -6.39
N GLU A 256 30.29 15.96 -5.62
CA GLU A 256 31.05 16.56 -4.52
C GLU A 256 30.87 15.81 -3.21
N ASP A 257 31.85 15.91 -2.30
CA ASP A 257 31.71 15.36 -0.95
C ASP A 257 30.50 15.98 -0.26
N LEU A 258 29.67 15.13 0.36
CA LEU A 258 28.39 15.54 0.93
C LEU A 258 28.14 14.86 2.27
N GLU A 259 27.59 15.63 3.21
CA GLU A 259 27.03 15.09 4.44
C GLU A 259 25.54 15.41 4.51
N ILE A 260 24.69 14.37 4.63
CA ILE A 260 23.23 14.51 4.61
C ILE A 260 22.56 13.59 5.63
N GLY A 261 21.51 14.08 6.29
CA GLY A 261 20.72 13.33 7.25
C GLY A 261 19.47 12.72 6.64
N PHE A 262 19.14 11.50 7.06
CA PHE A 262 17.91 10.82 6.67
C PHE A 262 17.20 10.21 7.88
N ASN A 263 15.90 9.97 7.74
CA ASN A 263 15.18 9.10 8.66
C ASN A 263 15.44 7.64 8.26
N ALA A 264 16.10 6.89 9.12
CA ALA A 264 16.48 5.50 8.87
C ALA A 264 15.30 4.59 8.58
N LYS A 265 14.16 4.78 9.27
CA LYS A 265 12.95 3.96 9.05
C LYS A 265 12.42 4.14 7.64
N PHE A 266 12.39 5.36 7.15
CA PHE A 266 11.94 5.64 5.78
C PHE A 266 12.86 5.03 4.75
N LEU A 267 14.19 5.17 4.92
CA LEU A 267 15.15 4.56 4.00
C LEU A 267 15.05 3.03 4.00
N ILE A 268 14.98 2.41 5.18
CA ILE A 268 14.85 0.94 5.31
C ILE A 268 13.58 0.47 4.60
N GLU A 269 12.47 1.16 4.77
CA GLU A 269 11.21 0.76 4.16
C GLU A 269 11.24 0.94 2.64
N ILE A 270 11.75 2.07 2.14
CA ILE A 270 11.94 2.31 0.71
C ILE A 270 12.82 1.20 0.10
N LEU A 271 14.02 1.00 0.63
CA LEU A 271 14.97 0.02 0.10
C LEU A 271 14.44 -1.42 0.18
N SER A 272 13.64 -1.74 1.20
CA SER A 272 13.02 -3.06 1.34
C SER A 272 11.95 -3.35 0.27
N ASN A 273 11.34 -2.31 -0.31
CA ASN A 273 10.30 -2.44 -1.34
C ASN A 273 10.84 -2.28 -2.78
N LEU A 274 12.12 -1.97 -2.95
CA LEU A 274 12.75 -1.94 -4.28
C LEU A 274 13.17 -3.34 -4.71
N ASN A 275 12.96 -3.68 -5.99
CA ASN A 275 13.28 -4.99 -6.56
C ASN A 275 14.69 -5.06 -7.19
N SER A 276 15.37 -3.90 -7.34
CA SER A 276 16.73 -3.83 -7.90
C SER A 276 17.79 -4.33 -6.92
N ASN A 277 18.92 -4.83 -7.42
CA ASN A 277 20.09 -5.17 -6.60
C ASN A 277 20.99 -3.94 -6.33
N ARG A 278 20.95 -2.96 -7.22
CA ARG A 278 21.67 -1.68 -7.07
C ARG A 278 20.67 -0.55 -7.07
N VAL A 279 21.01 0.51 -6.34
CA VAL A 279 20.24 1.75 -6.27
C VAL A 279 21.18 2.94 -6.41
N THR A 280 20.67 4.02 -6.97
CA THR A 280 21.38 5.29 -7.07
C THR A 280 20.66 6.35 -6.23
N PHE A 281 21.36 6.89 -5.26
CA PHE A 281 20.93 8.11 -4.57
C PHE A 281 21.36 9.32 -5.41
N LYS A 282 20.39 10.11 -5.84
CA LYS A 282 20.66 11.41 -6.46
C LYS A 282 20.42 12.48 -5.40
N LEU A 283 21.47 13.23 -5.09
CA LEU A 283 21.51 14.18 -4.00
C LEU A 283 21.98 15.55 -4.51
N SER A 284 21.74 16.60 -3.74
CA SER A 284 22.27 17.94 -3.99
C SER A 284 22.79 18.56 -2.70
N GLU A 285 21.97 19.25 -1.94
CA GLU A 285 22.34 19.91 -0.69
C GLU A 285 21.83 19.12 0.52
N PRO A 286 22.45 19.29 1.71
CA PRO A 286 22.10 18.55 2.93
C PRO A 286 20.64 18.68 3.39
N ASN A 287 19.96 19.76 3.01
CA ASN A 287 18.59 20.10 3.40
C ASN A 287 17.57 19.92 2.28
N LYS A 288 17.98 19.39 1.13
CA LYS A 288 17.07 19.11 0.01
C LYS A 288 16.68 17.64 -0.07
N ALA A 289 15.56 17.38 -0.72
CA ALA A 289 15.10 16.02 -0.93
C ALA A 289 16.07 15.23 -1.83
N GLY A 290 16.38 14.00 -1.43
CA GLY A 290 17.09 13.03 -2.26
C GLY A 290 16.14 12.19 -3.09
N LEU A 291 16.58 11.72 -4.26
CA LEU A 291 15.91 10.71 -5.06
C LEU A 291 16.63 9.37 -4.90
N ILE A 292 15.89 8.28 -4.89
CA ILE A 292 16.38 6.90 -4.97
C ILE A 292 15.78 6.26 -6.21
N ILE A 293 16.62 5.84 -7.13
CA ILE A 293 16.22 5.27 -8.42
C ILE A 293 16.92 3.93 -8.67
#